data_9364f56521c9bcb540485ec6533e3ffc
#
_entry.id   9364f56521c9bcb540485ec6533e3ffc
#
_cell.length_a   1.000
_cell.length_b   1.000
_cell.length_c   1.000
_cell.angle_alpha   90.00
_cell.angle_beta   90.00
_cell.angle_gamma   90.00
#
_symmetry.space_group_name_H-M   'P 1'
#
loop_
_entity.id
_entity.type
_entity.pdbx_description
1 polymer ?
#
loop_
_entity_poly.entity_id
_entity_poly.type
_entity_poly.pdbx_seq_one_letter_code
_entity_poly.pdbx_strand_id
1 'polypeptide(L)'
;YHTLMNEGKLTQAQLKGWVANRFYYQVSIPIKDANILANCPDRETRAKWTQRILDHDGHEGDVGGIEAWIQLGIAVGLTREEITSLKYVLPSVRFAVDAYVNFARRAEWHEAASSSLTELFAPKIHQQRLDNWPQHYPWVDQEGYNYFRKRLTEARRDVDHGLAITLDWYKTREQQNRMLDILKFKLDVLWSMADAMYLAYINDMPPYFNVAK
;
A
#
# COMPACT_ATOMS: atom_id res chain seq x y z
N TYR A 1 -15.03 0.19 3.36
CA TYR A 1 -14.68 -0.03 1.96
C TYR A 1 -14.31 -1.49 1.68
N HIS A 2 -13.38 -2.07 2.45
CA HIS A 2 -12.90 -3.45 2.25
C HIS A 2 -14.00 -4.51 2.37
N THR A 3 -14.89 -4.38 3.33
CA THR A 3 -16.04 -5.28 3.50
C THR A 3 -16.92 -5.27 2.25
N LEU A 4 -17.31 -4.08 1.78
CA LEU A 4 -18.12 -3.94 0.56
C LEU A 4 -17.43 -4.53 -0.67
N MET A 5 -16.11 -4.34 -0.77
CA MET A 5 -15.27 -4.90 -1.85
C MET A 5 -15.29 -6.43 -1.84
N ASN A 6 -15.08 -7.06 -0.67
CA ASN A 6 -15.04 -8.52 -0.56
C ASN A 6 -16.42 -9.16 -0.72
N GLU A 7 -17.49 -8.42 -0.46
CA GLU A 7 -18.89 -8.87 -0.64
C GLU A 7 -19.45 -8.57 -2.03
N GLY A 8 -18.64 -8.05 -2.96
CA GLY A 8 -19.08 -7.73 -4.31
C GLY A 8 -20.07 -6.56 -4.41
N LYS A 9 -20.10 -5.69 -3.40
CA LYS A 9 -21.07 -4.58 -3.30
C LYS A 9 -20.55 -3.26 -3.90
N LEU A 10 -19.34 -3.24 -4.44
CA LEU A 10 -18.79 -2.05 -5.10
C LEU A 10 -19.20 -2.02 -6.57
N THR A 11 -19.58 -0.85 -7.06
CA THR A 11 -19.73 -0.59 -8.49
C THR A 11 -18.36 -0.51 -9.17
N GLN A 12 -18.34 -0.57 -10.50
CA GLN A 12 -17.10 -0.38 -11.27
C GLN A 12 -16.44 0.96 -10.97
N ALA A 13 -17.22 2.05 -10.89
CA ALA A 13 -16.70 3.38 -10.56
C ALA A 13 -16.02 3.43 -9.17
N GLN A 14 -16.64 2.78 -8.17
CA GLN A 14 -16.06 2.68 -6.84
C GLN A 14 -14.77 1.86 -6.81
N LEU A 15 -14.70 0.77 -7.58
CA LEU A 15 -13.49 -0.05 -7.68
C LEU A 15 -12.37 0.70 -8.41
N LYS A 16 -12.67 1.38 -9.52
CA LYS A 16 -11.75 2.31 -10.21
C LYS A 16 -11.20 3.36 -9.25
N GLY A 17 -12.08 4.00 -8.48
CA GLY A 17 -11.70 5.00 -7.49
C GLY A 17 -10.71 4.46 -6.46
N TRP A 18 -10.96 3.26 -5.94
CA TRP A 18 -10.05 2.60 -5.01
C TRP A 18 -8.69 2.33 -5.64
N VAL A 19 -8.65 1.77 -6.85
CA VAL A 19 -7.39 1.45 -7.55
C VAL A 19 -6.59 2.72 -7.82
N ALA A 20 -7.23 3.78 -8.34
CA ALA A 20 -6.57 5.05 -8.64
C ALA A 20 -5.98 5.72 -7.39
N ASN A 21 -6.71 5.71 -6.28
CA ASN A 21 -6.25 6.32 -5.02
C ASN A 21 -5.12 5.51 -4.36
N ARG A 22 -5.25 4.18 -4.34
CA ARG A 22 -4.21 3.30 -3.80
C ARG A 22 -2.92 3.33 -4.62
N PHE A 23 -2.98 3.71 -5.88
CA PHE A 23 -1.78 3.85 -6.72
C PHE A 23 -0.80 4.87 -6.15
N TYR A 24 -1.27 6.00 -5.60
CA TYR A 24 -0.39 6.97 -4.96
C TYR A 24 0.40 6.37 -3.79
N TYR A 25 -0.23 5.51 -3.01
CA TYR A 25 0.48 4.77 -1.97
C TYR A 25 1.51 3.80 -2.58
N GLN A 26 1.20 3.11 -3.69
CA GLN A 26 2.12 2.17 -4.33
C GLN A 26 3.40 2.87 -4.81
N VAL A 27 3.28 3.97 -5.54
CA VAL A 27 4.46 4.72 -6.04
C VAL A 27 5.24 5.40 -4.91
N SER A 28 4.64 5.57 -3.75
CA SER A 28 5.28 6.15 -2.57
C SER A 28 6.04 5.14 -1.70
N ILE A 29 5.78 3.82 -1.87
CA ILE A 29 6.46 2.78 -1.09
C ILE A 29 7.98 2.77 -1.34
N PRO A 30 8.50 2.76 -2.59
CA PRO A 30 9.95 2.81 -2.81
C PRO A 30 10.59 4.08 -2.24
N ILE A 31 9.90 5.22 -2.32
CA ILE A 31 10.38 6.50 -1.76
C ILE A 31 10.48 6.40 -0.23
N LYS A 32 9.46 5.83 0.43
CA LYS A 32 9.46 5.56 1.86
C LYS A 32 10.61 4.61 2.24
N ASP A 33 10.80 3.52 1.48
CA ASP A 33 11.85 2.54 1.73
C ASP A 33 13.25 3.12 1.49
N ALA A 34 13.45 3.99 0.50
CA ALA A 34 14.69 4.71 0.27
C ALA A 34 15.03 5.66 1.44
N ASN A 35 14.04 6.30 2.06
CA ASN A 35 14.27 7.10 3.28
C ASN A 35 14.72 6.22 4.47
N ILE A 36 14.18 5.02 4.63
CA ILE A 36 14.63 4.06 5.65
C ILE A 36 16.08 3.66 5.38
N LEU A 37 16.44 3.35 4.13
CA LEU A 37 17.81 3.02 3.74
C LEU A 37 18.79 4.16 4.02
N ALA A 38 18.39 5.40 3.69
CA ALA A 38 19.24 6.58 3.91
C ALA A 38 19.58 6.80 5.39
N ASN A 39 18.65 6.46 6.28
CA ASN A 39 18.80 6.63 7.73
C ASN A 39 19.41 5.40 8.41
N CYS A 40 19.46 4.23 7.77
CA CYS A 40 19.96 2.99 8.36
C CYS A 40 21.48 2.88 8.28
N PRO A 41 22.22 2.84 9.40
CA PRO A 41 23.66 2.70 9.39
C PRO A 41 24.13 1.26 9.10
N ASP A 42 23.26 0.26 9.36
CA ASP A 42 23.61 -1.15 9.23
C ASP A 42 23.60 -1.63 7.79
N ARG A 43 24.76 -2.12 7.32
CA ARG A 43 24.93 -2.58 5.93
C ARG A 43 24.07 -3.80 5.61
N GLU A 44 23.97 -4.75 6.54
CA GLU A 44 23.25 -6.01 6.31
C GLU A 44 21.74 -5.74 6.18
N THR A 45 21.21 -4.92 7.06
CA THR A 45 19.81 -4.46 7.01
C THR A 45 19.52 -3.73 5.69
N ARG A 46 20.41 -2.80 5.26
CA ARG A 46 20.24 -2.11 3.97
C ARG A 46 20.21 -3.08 2.80
N ALA A 47 21.12 -4.06 2.77
CA ALA A 47 21.18 -5.05 1.69
C ALA A 47 19.85 -5.85 1.57
N LYS A 48 19.28 -6.27 2.70
CA LYS A 48 17.98 -6.96 2.72
C LYS A 48 16.82 -6.03 2.36
N TRP A 49 16.85 -4.77 2.85
CA TRP A 49 15.76 -3.80 2.64
C TRP A 49 15.68 -3.31 1.20
N THR A 50 16.80 -3.27 0.46
CA THR A 50 16.86 -2.88 -0.95
C THR A 50 15.93 -3.72 -1.83
N GLN A 51 15.72 -5.00 -1.48
CA GLN A 51 14.83 -5.87 -2.23
C GLN A 51 13.41 -5.33 -2.31
N ARG A 52 12.92 -4.64 -1.28
CA ARG A 52 11.57 -4.04 -1.25
C ARG A 52 11.40 -2.96 -2.33
N ILE A 53 12.46 -2.19 -2.60
CA ILE A 53 12.45 -1.18 -3.68
C ILE A 53 12.42 -1.89 -5.03
N LEU A 54 13.27 -2.89 -5.23
CA LEU A 54 13.30 -3.68 -6.46
C LEU A 54 11.98 -4.37 -6.76
N ASP A 55 11.30 -4.90 -5.74
CA ASP A 55 9.99 -5.54 -5.90
C ASP A 55 8.90 -4.55 -6.35
N HIS A 56 9.01 -3.27 -5.99
CA HIS A 56 8.04 -2.26 -6.38
C HIS A 56 8.40 -1.54 -7.67
N ASP A 57 9.63 -1.07 -7.81
CA ASP A 57 10.09 -0.32 -9.00
C ASP A 57 10.40 -1.24 -10.18
N GLY A 58 10.72 -2.49 -9.89
CA GLY A 58 11.15 -3.47 -10.90
C GLY A 58 12.68 -3.53 -11.04
N HIS A 59 13.12 -4.56 -11.72
CA HIS A 59 14.53 -4.80 -12.08
C HIS A 59 14.60 -5.70 -13.32
N GLU A 60 15.80 -6.05 -13.78
CA GLU A 60 15.94 -6.92 -14.95
C GLU A 60 15.18 -8.24 -14.75
N GLY A 61 14.24 -8.51 -15.65
CA GLY A 61 13.38 -9.70 -15.63
C GLY A 61 12.11 -9.59 -14.77
N ASP A 62 11.89 -8.48 -14.04
CA ASP A 62 10.67 -8.23 -13.27
C ASP A 62 10.21 -6.79 -13.41
N VAL A 63 8.99 -6.60 -13.92
CA VAL A 63 8.39 -5.25 -14.14
C VAL A 63 8.01 -4.51 -12.86
N GLY A 64 8.05 -5.17 -11.71
CA GLY A 64 7.75 -4.59 -10.40
C GLY A 64 6.26 -4.45 -10.07
N GLY A 65 6.02 -4.18 -8.80
CA GLY A 65 4.66 -4.05 -8.24
C GLY A 65 3.92 -2.81 -8.72
N ILE A 66 4.63 -1.72 -9.04
CA ILE A 66 4.02 -0.49 -9.58
C ILE A 66 3.41 -0.77 -10.94
N GLU A 67 4.14 -1.44 -11.84
CA GLU A 67 3.60 -1.82 -13.15
C GLU A 67 2.45 -2.83 -13.01
N ALA A 68 2.58 -3.82 -12.13
CA ALA A 68 1.51 -4.76 -11.87
C ALA A 68 0.24 -4.06 -11.33
N TRP A 69 0.37 -2.98 -10.55
CA TRP A 69 -0.77 -2.17 -10.12
C TRP A 69 -1.37 -1.36 -11.27
N ILE A 70 -0.56 -0.84 -12.19
CA ILE A 70 -1.06 -0.16 -13.40
C ILE A 70 -1.89 -1.14 -14.23
N GLN A 71 -1.45 -2.40 -14.39
CA GLN A 71 -2.23 -3.43 -15.08
C GLN A 71 -3.55 -3.73 -14.36
N LEU A 72 -3.57 -3.76 -13.01
CA LEU A 72 -4.82 -3.85 -12.25
C LEU A 72 -5.74 -2.66 -12.57
N GLY A 73 -5.20 -1.45 -12.66
CA GLY A 73 -5.97 -0.27 -13.01
C GLY A 73 -6.59 -0.35 -14.42
N ILE A 74 -5.84 -0.86 -15.39
CA ILE A 74 -6.34 -1.10 -16.75
C ILE A 74 -7.44 -2.17 -16.71
N ALA A 75 -7.23 -3.25 -15.97
CA ALA A 75 -8.20 -4.34 -15.82
C ALA A 75 -9.53 -3.90 -15.22
N VAL A 76 -9.54 -2.89 -14.33
CA VAL A 76 -10.78 -2.30 -13.80
C VAL A 76 -11.36 -1.19 -14.69
N GLY A 77 -10.70 -0.87 -15.83
CA GLY A 77 -11.19 0.06 -16.84
C GLY A 77 -10.69 1.50 -16.72
N LEU A 78 -9.54 1.74 -16.07
CA LEU A 78 -8.80 2.99 -16.17
C LEU A 78 -7.82 2.94 -17.35
N THR A 79 -7.48 4.08 -17.91
CA THR A 79 -6.35 4.17 -18.82
C THR A 79 -5.04 4.29 -18.05
N ARG A 80 -3.92 3.92 -18.66
CA ARG A 80 -2.58 4.12 -18.08
C ARG A 80 -2.36 5.58 -17.67
N GLU A 81 -2.73 6.53 -18.54
CA GLU A 81 -2.60 7.97 -18.28
C GLU A 81 -3.41 8.40 -17.06
N GLU A 82 -4.64 7.89 -16.91
CA GLU A 82 -5.49 8.21 -15.76
C GLU A 82 -4.89 7.75 -14.44
N ILE A 83 -4.17 6.64 -14.44
CA ILE A 83 -3.49 6.12 -13.25
C ILE A 83 -2.22 6.92 -12.99
N THR A 84 -1.33 7.04 -13.97
CA THR A 84 0.02 7.60 -13.80
C THR A 84 0.02 9.11 -13.60
N SER A 85 -0.98 9.84 -14.14
CA SER A 85 -1.14 11.27 -13.89
C SER A 85 -1.57 11.62 -12.47
N LEU A 86 -2.03 10.63 -11.67
CA LEU A 86 -2.52 10.82 -10.31
C LEU A 86 -3.69 11.80 -10.20
N LYS A 87 -4.41 12.07 -11.30
CA LYS A 87 -5.46 13.10 -11.37
C LYS A 87 -6.66 12.80 -10.48
N TYR A 88 -6.89 11.51 -10.16
CA TYR A 88 -8.01 11.07 -9.32
C TYR A 88 -7.63 10.87 -7.84
N VAL A 89 -6.38 11.14 -7.47
CA VAL A 89 -5.93 10.97 -6.09
C VAL A 89 -6.54 12.04 -5.19
N LEU A 90 -7.34 11.62 -4.24
CA LEU A 90 -8.04 12.50 -3.29
C LEU A 90 -7.05 13.25 -2.37
N PRO A 91 -7.33 14.50 -1.99
CA PRO A 91 -6.43 15.30 -1.14
C PRO A 91 -6.06 14.58 0.16
N SER A 92 -7.02 14.01 0.87
CA SER A 92 -6.74 13.30 2.13
C SER A 92 -5.89 12.04 1.93
N VAL A 93 -6.00 11.37 0.78
CA VAL A 93 -5.11 10.26 0.42
C VAL A 93 -3.69 10.77 0.25
N ARG A 94 -3.48 11.91 -0.43
CA ARG A 94 -2.15 12.54 -0.55
C ARG A 94 -1.59 12.89 0.82
N PHE A 95 -2.34 13.61 1.65
CA PHE A 95 -1.89 14.00 2.98
C PHE A 95 -1.50 12.78 3.84
N ALA A 96 -2.30 11.72 3.83
CA ALA A 96 -2.02 10.52 4.61
C ALA A 96 -0.74 9.81 4.13
N VAL A 97 -0.57 9.65 2.81
CA VAL A 97 0.61 9.01 2.21
C VAL A 97 1.86 9.87 2.43
N ASP A 98 1.77 11.19 2.21
CA ASP A 98 2.88 12.12 2.42
C ASP A 98 3.30 12.17 3.90
N ALA A 99 2.33 12.11 4.83
CA ALA A 99 2.62 12.00 6.26
C ALA A 99 3.44 10.74 6.56
N TYR A 100 3.12 9.61 5.93
CA TYR A 100 3.85 8.36 6.10
C TYR A 100 5.27 8.42 5.51
N VAL A 101 5.44 8.98 4.31
CA VAL A 101 6.76 9.18 3.69
C VAL A 101 7.61 10.13 4.54
N ASN A 102 7.01 11.22 5.03
CA ASN A 102 7.70 12.17 5.91
C ASN A 102 8.05 11.57 7.28
N PHE A 103 7.22 10.68 7.83
CA PHE A 103 7.57 9.92 9.02
C PHE A 103 8.81 9.08 8.76
N ALA A 104 8.86 8.30 7.68
CA ALA A 104 10.03 7.48 7.33
C ALA A 104 11.31 8.29 7.11
N ARG A 105 11.18 9.55 6.64
CA ARG A 105 12.32 10.46 6.44
C ARG A 105 12.92 10.97 7.75
N ARG A 106 12.08 11.18 8.79
CA ARG A 106 12.46 11.88 10.03
C ARG A 106 12.65 10.97 11.23
N ALA A 107 11.98 9.82 11.23
CA ALA A 107 12.06 8.86 12.33
C ALA A 107 13.40 8.12 12.31
N GLU A 108 13.75 7.56 13.46
CA GLU A 108 14.83 6.57 13.51
C GLU A 108 14.53 5.43 12.53
N TRP A 109 15.55 4.93 11.85
CA TRP A 109 15.37 3.95 10.79
C TRP A 109 14.61 2.69 11.24
N HIS A 110 14.86 2.21 12.47
CA HIS A 110 14.16 1.05 13.01
C HIS A 110 12.68 1.34 13.34
N GLU A 111 12.33 2.57 13.72
CA GLU A 111 10.94 2.99 13.88
C GLU A 111 10.20 2.99 12.52
N ALA A 112 10.86 3.57 11.52
CA ALA A 112 10.32 3.61 10.16
C ALA A 112 10.17 2.20 9.56
N ALA A 113 11.16 1.32 9.75
CA ALA A 113 11.09 -0.08 9.34
C ALA A 113 9.95 -0.82 10.04
N SER A 114 9.85 -0.67 11.37
CA SER A 114 8.81 -1.33 12.19
C SER A 114 7.40 -0.85 11.87
N SER A 115 7.23 0.38 11.38
CA SER A 115 5.92 0.89 10.92
C SER A 115 5.33 0.06 9.77
N SER A 116 6.17 -0.69 9.05
CA SER A 116 5.76 -1.59 7.97
C SER A 116 5.08 -2.88 8.48
N LEU A 117 5.08 -3.17 9.77
CA LEU A 117 4.48 -4.39 10.34
C LEU A 117 2.96 -4.53 10.10
N THR A 118 2.27 -3.48 9.70
CA THR A 118 0.88 -3.61 9.20
C THR A 118 0.78 -4.54 7.99
N GLU A 119 1.89 -4.81 7.30
CA GLU A 119 1.98 -5.77 6.20
C GLU A 119 1.78 -7.23 6.64
N LEU A 120 1.85 -7.54 7.96
CA LEU A 120 1.46 -8.84 8.53
C LEU A 120 0.09 -9.33 8.04
N PHE A 121 -0.82 -8.41 7.78
CA PHE A 121 -2.17 -8.73 7.30
C PHE A 121 -2.26 -8.81 5.77
N ALA A 122 -1.24 -8.36 5.04
CA ALA A 122 -1.28 -8.25 3.59
C ALA A 122 -1.50 -9.60 2.87
N PRO A 123 -0.83 -10.71 3.22
CA PRO A 123 -1.07 -11.98 2.55
C PRO A 123 -2.53 -12.43 2.65
N LYS A 124 -3.14 -12.34 3.84
CA LYS A 124 -4.55 -12.69 4.04
C LYS A 124 -5.48 -11.80 3.21
N ILE A 125 -5.23 -10.49 3.19
CA ILE A 125 -6.03 -9.52 2.43
C ILE A 125 -5.91 -9.77 0.93
N HIS A 126 -4.71 -10.06 0.43
CA HIS A 126 -4.51 -10.37 -0.99
C HIS A 126 -5.14 -11.69 -1.39
N GLN A 127 -5.04 -12.73 -0.55
CA GLN A 127 -5.71 -14.00 -0.79
C GLN A 127 -7.23 -13.82 -0.86
N GLN A 128 -7.84 -13.09 0.07
CA GLN A 128 -9.27 -12.79 0.05
C GLN A 128 -9.71 -12.10 -1.26
N ARG A 129 -8.88 -11.22 -1.83
CA ARG A 129 -9.18 -10.60 -3.13
C ARG A 129 -9.12 -11.60 -4.27
N LEU A 130 -8.11 -12.46 -4.28
CA LEU A 130 -7.98 -13.51 -5.29
C LEU A 130 -9.14 -14.51 -5.25
N ASP A 131 -9.68 -14.79 -4.06
CA ASP A 131 -10.79 -15.71 -3.87
C ASP A 131 -12.15 -15.06 -4.25
N ASN A 132 -12.35 -13.79 -3.89
CA ASN A 132 -13.66 -13.14 -3.99
C ASN A 132 -13.86 -12.35 -5.30
N TRP A 133 -12.85 -11.64 -5.78
CA TRP A 133 -13.02 -10.74 -6.92
C TRP A 133 -13.42 -11.45 -8.21
N PRO A 134 -12.89 -12.62 -8.59
CA PRO A 134 -13.32 -13.31 -9.80
C PRO A 134 -14.80 -13.70 -9.78
N GLN A 135 -15.37 -13.91 -8.59
CA GLN A 135 -16.77 -14.26 -8.42
C GLN A 135 -17.69 -13.04 -8.46
N HIS A 136 -17.24 -11.93 -7.86
CA HIS A 136 -18.06 -10.72 -7.69
C HIS A 136 -17.86 -9.68 -8.79
N TYR A 137 -16.68 -9.67 -9.41
CA TYR A 137 -16.28 -8.71 -10.46
C TYR A 137 -15.77 -9.46 -11.70
N PRO A 138 -16.62 -10.28 -12.36
CA PRO A 138 -16.21 -11.12 -13.50
C PRO A 138 -15.74 -10.31 -14.72
N TRP A 139 -16.00 -9.02 -14.73
CA TRP A 139 -15.56 -8.07 -15.76
C TRP A 139 -14.11 -7.59 -15.56
N VAL A 140 -13.45 -7.90 -14.44
CA VAL A 140 -12.04 -7.58 -14.21
C VAL A 140 -11.17 -8.63 -14.88
N ASP A 141 -10.27 -8.19 -15.77
CA ASP A 141 -9.34 -9.08 -16.45
C ASP A 141 -8.43 -9.83 -15.46
N GLN A 142 -8.18 -11.12 -15.74
CA GLN A 142 -7.37 -12.00 -14.90
C GLN A 142 -5.91 -11.53 -14.75
N GLU A 143 -5.36 -10.82 -15.72
CA GLU A 143 -4.02 -10.26 -15.66
C GLU A 143 -3.91 -9.17 -14.56
N GLY A 144 -5.00 -8.46 -14.28
CA GLY A 144 -5.06 -7.48 -13.20
C GLY A 144 -4.76 -8.05 -11.81
N TYR A 145 -4.97 -9.36 -11.61
CA TYR A 145 -4.70 -10.00 -10.31
C TYR A 145 -3.22 -10.32 -10.05
N ASN A 146 -2.32 -10.10 -11.01
CA ASN A 146 -0.90 -10.41 -10.86
C ASN A 146 -0.25 -9.67 -9.69
N TYR A 147 -0.64 -8.42 -9.44
CA TYR A 147 -0.20 -7.70 -8.25
C TYR A 147 -0.48 -8.49 -6.96
N PHE A 148 -1.70 -8.98 -6.78
CA PHE A 148 -2.08 -9.71 -5.57
C PHE A 148 -1.35 -11.04 -5.44
N ARG A 149 -1.13 -11.76 -6.57
CA ARG A 149 -0.39 -13.02 -6.59
C ARG A 149 1.07 -12.83 -6.16
N LYS A 150 1.76 -11.84 -6.71
CA LYS A 150 3.14 -11.49 -6.33
C LYS A 150 3.25 -11.16 -4.84
N ARG A 151 2.33 -10.33 -4.33
CA ARG A 151 2.34 -9.90 -2.92
C ARG A 151 2.11 -11.02 -1.91
N LEU A 152 1.59 -12.18 -2.29
CA LEU A 152 1.49 -13.33 -1.38
C LEU A 152 2.85 -13.84 -0.90
N THR A 153 3.86 -13.81 -1.76
CA THR A 153 5.22 -14.29 -1.44
C THR A 153 6.11 -13.17 -0.90
N GLU A 154 6.13 -12.03 -1.60
CA GLU A 154 6.97 -10.87 -1.24
C GLU A 154 6.63 -10.33 0.16
N ALA A 155 5.33 -10.16 0.46
CA ALA A 155 4.92 -9.62 1.74
C ALA A 155 5.31 -10.52 2.93
N ARG A 156 5.37 -11.84 2.76
CA ARG A 156 5.83 -12.74 3.84
C ARG A 156 7.29 -12.49 4.20
N ARG A 157 8.17 -12.44 3.19
CA ARG A 157 9.59 -12.13 3.39
C ARG A 157 9.79 -10.77 4.06
N ASP A 158 9.05 -9.76 3.59
CA ASP A 158 9.14 -8.39 4.09
C ASP A 158 8.73 -8.29 5.56
N VAL A 159 7.67 -9.03 5.92
CA VAL A 159 7.17 -9.14 7.30
C VAL A 159 8.19 -9.79 8.22
N ASP A 160 8.77 -10.92 7.81
CA ASP A 160 9.75 -11.64 8.62
C ASP A 160 10.97 -10.75 8.93
N HIS A 161 11.45 -9.99 7.92
CA HIS A 161 12.54 -9.05 8.11
C HIS A 161 12.15 -7.88 9.03
N GLY A 162 11.01 -7.25 8.80
CA GLY A 162 10.51 -6.15 9.63
C GLY A 162 10.25 -6.59 11.08
N LEU A 163 9.73 -7.81 11.27
CA LEU A 163 9.50 -8.37 12.59
C LEU A 163 10.81 -8.65 13.34
N ALA A 164 11.82 -9.19 12.65
CA ALA A 164 13.13 -9.42 13.23
C ALA A 164 13.75 -8.11 13.76
N ILE A 165 13.73 -7.04 12.96
CA ILE A 165 14.19 -5.70 13.37
C ILE A 165 13.41 -5.23 14.60
N THR A 166 12.09 -5.34 14.58
CA THR A 166 11.24 -4.87 15.67
C THR A 166 11.52 -5.62 16.98
N LEU A 167 11.63 -6.94 16.92
CA LEU A 167 11.92 -7.77 18.10
C LEU A 167 13.33 -7.54 18.65
N ASP A 168 14.26 -7.12 17.82
CA ASP A 168 15.62 -6.82 18.25
C ASP A 168 15.74 -5.45 18.95
N TRP A 169 14.99 -4.44 18.51
CA TRP A 169 15.09 -3.08 19.03
C TRP A 169 14.18 -2.78 20.23
N TYR A 170 12.98 -3.38 20.33
CA TYR A 170 11.97 -2.98 21.30
C TYR A 170 11.93 -3.97 22.50
N LYS A 171 12.88 -3.87 23.42
CA LYS A 171 13.07 -4.79 24.57
C LYS A 171 12.37 -4.31 25.85
N THR A 172 12.34 -2.99 26.10
CA THR A 172 11.73 -2.43 27.32
C THR A 172 10.25 -2.12 27.10
N ARG A 173 9.50 -1.99 28.20
CA ARG A 173 8.08 -1.61 28.14
C ARG A 173 7.88 -0.23 27.47
N GLU A 174 8.76 0.71 27.73
CA GLU A 174 8.71 2.05 27.13
C GLU A 174 8.88 1.95 25.61
N GLN A 175 9.90 1.23 25.15
CA GLN A 175 10.13 0.99 23.72
C GLN A 175 8.93 0.28 23.07
N GLN A 176 8.35 -0.74 23.73
CA GLN A 176 7.18 -1.45 23.24
C GLN A 176 5.96 -0.54 23.11
N ASN A 177 5.73 0.36 24.07
CA ASN A 177 4.68 1.36 24.00
C ASN A 177 4.92 2.31 22.81
N ARG A 178 6.15 2.77 22.62
CA ARG A 178 6.53 3.58 21.45
C ARG A 178 6.22 2.85 20.14
N MET A 179 6.53 1.56 20.06
CA MET A 179 6.21 0.74 18.88
C MET A 179 4.70 0.66 18.61
N LEU A 180 3.89 0.52 19.66
CA LEU A 180 2.43 0.52 19.52
C LEU A 180 1.91 1.87 18.99
N ASP A 181 2.49 2.99 19.41
CA ASP A 181 2.11 4.31 18.92
C ASP A 181 2.50 4.50 17.44
N ILE A 182 3.64 3.96 17.02
CA ILE A 182 4.04 3.93 15.61
C ILE A 182 3.06 3.11 14.77
N LEU A 183 2.62 1.96 15.26
CA LEU A 183 1.61 1.15 14.56
C LEU A 183 0.25 1.84 14.51
N LYS A 184 -0.17 2.52 15.58
CA LYS A 184 -1.40 3.33 15.57
C LYS A 184 -1.31 4.43 14.51
N PHE A 185 -0.22 5.21 14.49
CA PHE A 185 0.01 6.21 13.45
C PHE A 185 -0.12 5.61 12.04
N LYS A 186 0.50 4.44 11.81
CA LYS A 186 0.40 3.78 10.50
C LYS A 186 -1.03 3.33 10.19
N LEU A 187 -1.77 2.85 11.17
CA LEU A 187 -3.19 2.50 11.00
C LEU A 187 -4.04 3.75 10.71
N ASP A 188 -3.75 4.88 11.35
CA ASP A 188 -4.43 6.16 11.09
C ASP A 188 -4.20 6.64 9.64
N VAL A 189 -2.97 6.46 9.10
CA VAL A 189 -2.68 6.72 7.68
C VAL A 189 -3.59 5.88 6.78
N LEU A 190 -3.69 4.57 7.04
CA LEU A 190 -4.52 3.66 6.25
C LEU A 190 -6.02 3.97 6.41
N TRP A 191 -6.44 4.33 7.61
CA TRP A 191 -7.81 4.71 7.91
C TRP A 191 -8.20 6.00 7.19
N SER A 192 -7.38 7.05 7.26
CA SER A 192 -7.62 8.32 6.58
C SER A 192 -7.77 8.15 5.07
N MET A 193 -6.96 7.26 4.47
CA MET A 193 -7.12 6.91 3.06
C MET A 193 -8.47 6.23 2.79
N ALA A 194 -8.87 5.29 3.65
CA ALA A 194 -10.13 4.57 3.50
C ALA A 194 -11.35 5.50 3.67
N ASP A 195 -11.31 6.39 4.65
CA ASP A 195 -12.35 7.39 4.90
C ASP A 195 -12.52 8.34 3.72
N ALA A 196 -11.41 8.84 3.15
CA ALA A 196 -11.48 9.70 1.98
C ALA A 196 -12.17 9.03 0.80
N MET A 197 -11.82 7.76 0.53
CA MET A 197 -12.46 6.99 -0.53
C MET A 197 -13.92 6.66 -0.20
N TYR A 198 -14.23 6.38 1.06
CA TYR A 198 -15.61 6.10 1.48
C TYR A 198 -16.51 7.33 1.30
N LEU A 199 -16.05 8.50 1.74
CA LEU A 199 -16.79 9.76 1.56
C LEU A 199 -17.01 10.07 0.07
N ALA A 200 -15.95 9.96 -0.75
CA ALA A 200 -16.02 10.36 -2.14
C ALA A 200 -16.85 9.40 -3.01
N TYR A 201 -16.73 8.08 -2.79
CA TYR A 201 -17.29 7.08 -3.71
C TYR A 201 -18.48 6.31 -3.15
N ILE A 202 -18.63 6.18 -1.83
CA ILE A 202 -19.78 5.47 -1.23
C ILE A 202 -20.86 6.48 -0.82
N ASN A 203 -20.46 7.60 -0.19
CA ASN A 203 -21.39 8.62 0.24
C ASN A 203 -21.64 9.71 -0.82
N ASP A 204 -21.02 9.60 -2.01
CA ASP A 204 -21.13 10.58 -3.10
C ASP A 204 -20.83 12.03 -2.64
N MET A 205 -19.80 12.17 -1.81
CA MET A 205 -19.32 13.45 -1.28
C MET A 205 -17.87 13.70 -1.74
N PRO A 206 -17.65 13.90 -3.07
CA PRO A 206 -16.32 14.13 -3.60
C PRO A 206 -15.80 15.51 -3.20
N PRO A 207 -14.47 15.71 -3.20
CA PRO A 207 -13.89 17.05 -3.08
C PRO A 207 -14.26 17.91 -4.30
N TYR A 208 -13.70 19.12 -4.39
CA TYR A 208 -13.99 20.13 -5.41
C TYR A 208 -13.56 19.76 -6.86
N PHE A 209 -12.94 18.62 -7.09
CA PHE A 209 -12.54 18.12 -8.40
C PHE A 209 -13.23 16.79 -8.75
N ASN A 210 -13.22 16.43 -10.04
CA ASN A 210 -13.81 15.17 -10.50
C ASN A 210 -13.05 13.97 -9.97
N VAL A 211 -13.79 12.97 -9.51
CA VAL A 211 -13.26 11.64 -9.14
C VAL A 211 -13.40 10.67 -10.32
N ALA A 212 -12.66 9.55 -10.29
CA ALA A 212 -12.80 8.48 -11.28
C ALA A 212 -14.23 7.91 -11.23
N LYS A 213 -14.90 7.86 -12.39
CA LYS A 213 -16.27 7.31 -12.55
C LYS A 213 -16.25 6.08 -13.47
#